data_503239e8ba890090d072bc75398a0f9c
#
_entry.id   503239e8ba890090d072bc75398a0f9c
#
_cell.length_a   1.000
_cell.length_b   1.000
_cell.length_c   1.000
_cell.angle_alpha   90.00
_cell.angle_beta   90.00
_cell.angle_gamma   90.00
#
_symmetry.space_group_name_H-M   'P 1'
#
loop_
_entity.id
_entity.type
_entity.pdbx_description
1 polymer ?
#
loop_
_entity_poly.entity_id
_entity_poly.type
_entity_poly.pdbx_seq_one_letter_code
_entity_poly.pdbx_strand_id
1 'polypeptide(L)'
;MNKFFLMTAAILVGTFFLGSQVNANSEINRSEVLKIGKTIPNAQLNRFRQANIQIDDLKGKIKIISVVPQLNTPVCDKQTHQFSEKNGGLDKRVDIITISTNTPQGQDDFAKKANINNLIFLSDNPSFNFGKNTGLLIC
;
A
#
# COMPACT_ATOMS: atom_id res chain seq x y z
N MET A 1 18.40 45.53 -68.42
CA MET A 1 18.60 45.97 -67.05
C MET A 1 17.88 44.95 -66.13
N ASN A 2 18.57 43.94 -65.76
CA ASN A 2 18.01 42.88 -64.89
C ASN A 2 18.65 42.95 -63.51
N LYS A 3 17.85 43.35 -62.54
CA LYS A 3 18.28 43.29 -61.12
C LYS A 3 18.00 41.89 -60.61
N PHE A 4 19.03 41.09 -60.47
CA PHE A 4 18.97 39.83 -59.74
C PHE A 4 18.86 40.13 -58.21
N PHE A 5 17.73 39.72 -57.65
CA PHE A 5 17.56 39.73 -56.20
C PHE A 5 18.01 38.35 -55.68
N LEU A 6 19.14 38.31 -55.01
CA LEU A 6 19.58 37.13 -54.30
C LEU A 6 18.87 37.10 -52.97
N MET A 7 17.93 36.16 -52.85
CA MET A 7 17.30 35.82 -51.57
C MET A 7 18.13 34.73 -50.89
N THR A 8 18.91 35.12 -49.94
CA THR A 8 19.59 34.16 -49.03
C THR A 8 18.57 33.62 -48.05
N ALA A 9 18.18 32.36 -48.24
CA ALA A 9 17.39 31.64 -47.25
C ALA A 9 18.32 31.18 -46.12
N ALA A 10 18.16 31.81 -44.95
CA ALA A 10 18.80 31.33 -43.74
C ALA A 10 18.02 30.12 -43.19
N ILE A 11 18.61 28.95 -43.32
CA ILE A 11 18.09 27.72 -42.67
C ILE A 11 18.45 27.80 -41.21
N LEU A 12 17.46 28.14 -40.36
CA LEU A 12 17.57 27.97 -38.91
C LEU A 12 17.36 26.49 -38.58
N VAL A 13 18.47 25.76 -38.39
CA VAL A 13 18.44 24.45 -37.79
C VAL A 13 18.14 24.60 -36.30
N GLY A 14 16.85 24.58 -35.97
CA GLY A 14 16.43 24.45 -34.58
C GLY A 14 16.73 23.04 -34.08
N THR A 15 17.81 22.89 -33.32
CA THR A 15 18.04 21.68 -32.53
C THR A 15 16.98 21.59 -31.45
N PHE A 16 15.97 20.79 -31.72
CA PHE A 16 14.97 20.42 -30.73
C PHE A 16 15.63 19.48 -29.73
N PHE A 17 16.11 20.02 -28.61
CA PHE A 17 16.54 19.24 -27.47
C PHE A 17 15.27 18.70 -26.81
N LEU A 18 14.88 17.47 -27.15
CA LEU A 18 13.93 16.69 -26.36
C LEU A 18 14.64 16.32 -25.05
N GLY A 19 14.59 17.25 -24.10
CA GLY A 19 14.92 16.96 -22.73
C GLY A 19 13.89 15.96 -22.22
N SER A 20 14.29 14.69 -22.14
CA SER A 20 13.58 13.68 -21.38
C SER A 20 13.53 14.19 -19.95
N GLN A 21 12.43 14.79 -19.57
CA GLN A 21 12.09 15.06 -18.19
C GLN A 21 11.91 13.71 -17.52
N VAL A 22 12.99 13.17 -16.98
CA VAL A 22 12.92 12.05 -16.05
C VAL A 22 12.24 12.62 -14.80
N ASN A 23 10.94 12.39 -14.70
CA ASN A 23 10.19 12.68 -13.47
C ASN A 23 10.75 11.81 -12.35
N ALA A 24 11.80 12.29 -11.70
CA ALA A 24 12.36 11.74 -10.47
C ALA A 24 11.48 12.11 -9.27
N ASN A 25 10.15 12.03 -9.41
CA ASN A 25 9.20 12.26 -8.32
C ASN A 25 8.57 10.96 -7.84
N SER A 26 9.39 9.93 -7.65
CA SER A 26 9.03 8.82 -6.78
C SER A 26 9.83 8.84 -5.47
N GLU A 27 10.20 10.01 -4.99
CA GLU A 27 10.50 10.15 -3.59
C GLU A 27 9.19 9.93 -2.83
N ILE A 28 9.02 8.74 -2.29
CA ILE A 28 7.99 8.44 -1.31
C ILE A 28 8.21 9.46 -0.19
N ASN A 29 7.38 10.49 -0.21
CA ASN A 29 7.45 11.55 0.78
C ASN A 29 7.05 10.93 2.12
N ARG A 30 8.03 10.50 2.92
CA ARG A 30 7.84 9.93 4.27
C ARG A 30 7.04 10.83 5.22
N SER A 31 6.71 12.03 4.78
CA SER A 31 5.98 13.02 5.58
C SER A 31 4.45 12.87 5.53
N GLU A 32 3.90 12.02 4.70
CA GLU A 32 2.46 11.76 4.65
C GLU A 32 2.07 10.45 5.35
N VAL A 33 2.56 10.29 6.58
CA VAL A 33 1.97 9.32 7.50
C VAL A 33 0.47 9.63 7.63
N LEU A 34 -0.36 8.59 7.66
CA LEU A 34 -1.80 8.71 7.85
C LEU A 34 -2.15 9.73 8.95
N LYS A 35 -2.92 10.74 8.57
CA LYS A 35 -3.38 11.78 9.50
C LYS A 35 -4.83 11.52 9.89
N ILE A 36 -5.17 11.82 11.12
CA ILE A 36 -6.56 11.75 11.61
C ILE A 36 -7.48 12.55 10.67
N GLY A 37 -8.62 11.97 10.28
CA GLY A 37 -9.59 12.58 9.38
C GLY A 37 -9.27 12.44 7.89
N LYS A 38 -8.19 11.76 7.52
CA LYS A 38 -7.88 11.44 6.12
C LYS A 38 -8.34 10.05 5.74
N THR A 39 -8.72 9.88 4.49
CA THR A 39 -9.05 8.58 3.92
C THR A 39 -7.78 7.74 3.82
N ILE A 40 -7.86 6.47 4.17
CA ILE A 40 -6.77 5.51 3.97
C ILE A 40 -6.56 5.35 2.46
N PRO A 41 -5.32 5.50 1.96
CA PRO A 41 -5.02 5.25 0.55
C PRO A 41 -5.42 3.83 0.15
N ASN A 42 -6.02 3.68 -1.04
CA ASN A 42 -6.35 2.36 -1.55
C ASN A 42 -5.09 1.54 -1.77
N ALA A 43 -5.18 0.25 -1.46
CA ALA A 43 -4.10 -0.71 -1.67
C ALA A 43 -4.67 -2.09 -1.97
N GLN A 44 -3.96 -2.82 -2.81
CA GLN A 44 -4.27 -4.21 -3.11
C GLN A 44 -3.58 -5.11 -2.09
N LEU A 45 -4.36 -5.95 -1.46
CA LEU A 45 -3.95 -6.94 -0.47
C LEU A 45 -4.37 -8.35 -0.91
N ASN A 46 -3.82 -9.35 -0.27
CA ASN A 46 -4.17 -10.74 -0.54
C ASN A 46 -4.61 -11.46 0.75
N ARG A 47 -5.43 -12.46 0.60
CA ARG A 47 -5.84 -13.38 1.67
C ARG A 47 -5.64 -14.81 1.19
N PHE A 48 -5.52 -15.74 2.10
CA PHE A 48 -5.46 -17.15 1.74
C PHE A 48 -6.68 -17.55 0.90
N ARG A 49 -6.44 -18.10 -0.28
CA ARG A 49 -7.45 -18.47 -1.30
C ARG A 49 -8.26 -17.30 -1.89
N GLN A 50 -7.88 -16.06 -1.62
CA GLN A 50 -8.52 -14.88 -2.18
C GLN A 50 -7.47 -13.80 -2.47
N ALA A 51 -7.23 -13.53 -3.74
CA ALA A 51 -6.31 -12.49 -4.18
C ALA A 51 -7.05 -11.18 -4.51
N ASN A 52 -6.28 -10.10 -4.65
CA ASN A 52 -6.75 -8.81 -5.16
C ASN A 52 -7.87 -8.15 -4.33
N ILE A 53 -7.78 -8.21 -3.01
CA ILE A 53 -8.68 -7.49 -2.12
C ILE A 53 -8.24 -6.02 -2.09
N GLN A 54 -9.12 -5.10 -2.46
CA GLN A 54 -8.86 -3.67 -2.35
C GLN A 54 -9.34 -3.15 -1.00
N ILE A 55 -8.59 -2.22 -0.38
CA ILE A 55 -9.03 -1.54 0.84
C ILE A 55 -10.40 -0.90 0.63
N ASP A 56 -10.62 -0.28 -0.55
CA ASP A 56 -11.88 0.38 -0.90
C ASP A 56 -13.07 -0.58 -1.00
N ASP A 57 -12.83 -1.88 -1.18
CA ASP A 57 -13.89 -2.90 -1.22
C ASP A 57 -14.36 -3.31 0.18
N LEU A 58 -13.59 -3.01 1.22
CA LEU A 58 -13.91 -3.31 2.60
C LEU A 58 -14.95 -2.31 3.15
N LYS A 59 -16.15 -2.29 2.58
CA LYS A 59 -17.23 -1.34 2.95
C LYS A 59 -18.11 -1.89 4.08
N GLY A 60 -18.88 -1.00 4.67
CA GLY A 60 -19.95 -1.31 5.62
C GLY A 60 -19.57 -1.08 7.07
N LYS A 61 -18.92 -2.03 7.73
CA LYS A 61 -18.61 -1.91 9.16
C LYS A 61 -17.43 -0.98 9.44
N ILE A 62 -17.38 -0.44 10.65
CA ILE A 62 -16.18 0.20 11.19
C ILE A 62 -15.05 -0.84 11.22
N LYS A 63 -13.84 -0.40 10.91
CA LYS A 63 -12.66 -1.27 10.86
C LYS A 63 -11.61 -0.82 11.86
N ILE A 64 -11.04 -1.79 12.56
CA ILE A 64 -9.82 -1.62 13.34
C ILE A 64 -8.73 -2.31 12.53
N ILE A 65 -7.73 -1.55 12.09
CA ILE A 65 -6.61 -2.09 11.30
C ILE A 65 -5.37 -2.11 12.18
N SER A 66 -4.88 -3.31 12.48
CA SER A 66 -3.61 -3.56 13.13
C SER A 66 -2.56 -3.88 12.09
N VAL A 67 -1.48 -3.10 12.04
CA VAL A 67 -0.39 -3.30 11.09
C VAL A 67 0.83 -3.84 11.85
N VAL A 68 1.32 -4.98 11.42
CA VAL A 68 2.49 -5.63 12.01
C VAL A 68 3.46 -6.09 10.90
N PRO A 69 4.77 -5.91 11.06
CA PRO A 69 5.73 -6.36 10.06
C PRO A 69 5.61 -7.85 9.78
N GLN A 70 5.75 -8.68 10.81
CA GLN A 70 5.69 -10.15 10.69
C GLN A 70 5.04 -10.78 11.91
N LEU A 71 4.05 -11.63 11.69
CA LEU A 71 3.26 -12.28 12.74
C LEU A 71 4.09 -13.20 13.67
N ASN A 72 5.15 -13.80 13.15
CA ASN A 72 6.01 -14.74 13.86
C ASN A 72 7.10 -14.07 14.72
N THR A 73 7.06 -12.77 14.90
CA THR A 73 7.94 -12.07 15.86
C THR A 73 7.23 -11.94 17.20
N PRO A 74 7.96 -12.04 18.35
CA PRO A 74 7.33 -12.10 19.68
C PRO A 74 6.39 -10.92 19.98
N VAL A 75 6.74 -9.70 19.55
CA VAL A 75 5.92 -8.51 19.79
C VAL A 75 4.64 -8.52 18.95
N CYS A 76 4.76 -8.84 17.65
CA CYS A 76 3.63 -8.90 16.74
C CYS A 76 2.68 -10.05 17.05
N ASP A 77 3.22 -11.21 17.43
CA ASP A 77 2.45 -12.34 17.93
C ASP A 77 1.61 -11.94 19.14
N LYS A 78 2.24 -11.38 20.17
CA LYS A 78 1.55 -10.89 21.35
C LYS A 78 0.49 -9.83 21.04
N GLN A 79 0.80 -8.86 20.16
CA GLN A 79 -0.16 -7.85 19.73
C GLN A 79 -1.37 -8.49 19.06
N THR A 80 -1.16 -9.43 18.15
CA THR A 80 -2.24 -10.11 17.43
C THR A 80 -3.12 -10.92 18.38
N HIS A 81 -2.55 -11.63 19.34
CA HIS A 81 -3.30 -12.32 20.39
C HIS A 81 -4.13 -11.35 21.24
N GLN A 82 -3.59 -10.19 21.61
CA GLN A 82 -4.34 -9.21 22.38
C GLN A 82 -5.57 -8.68 21.62
N PHE A 83 -5.46 -8.41 20.32
CA PHE A 83 -6.62 -8.03 19.50
C PHE A 83 -7.66 -9.16 19.39
N SER A 84 -7.22 -10.40 19.34
CA SER A 84 -8.14 -11.54 19.31
C SER A 84 -8.85 -11.76 20.65
N GLU A 85 -8.10 -11.76 21.75
CA GLU A 85 -8.58 -12.20 23.05
C GLU A 85 -9.23 -11.08 23.89
N LYS A 86 -8.74 -9.86 23.73
CA LYS A 86 -9.10 -8.72 24.61
C LYS A 86 -9.94 -7.66 23.94
N ASN A 87 -10.61 -7.98 22.82
CA ASN A 87 -11.43 -7.02 22.10
C ASN A 87 -12.81 -6.74 22.74
N GLY A 88 -13.17 -7.45 23.83
CA GLY A 88 -14.42 -7.22 24.55
C GLY A 88 -15.68 -7.47 23.72
N GLY A 89 -15.61 -8.32 22.68
CA GLY A 89 -16.72 -8.61 21.79
C GLY A 89 -16.90 -7.56 20.67
N LEU A 90 -15.93 -6.68 20.46
CA LEU A 90 -15.94 -5.73 19.35
C LEU A 90 -15.95 -6.42 17.99
N ASP A 91 -15.30 -7.59 17.86
CA ASP A 91 -15.28 -8.42 16.66
C ASP A 91 -16.68 -8.77 16.11
N LYS A 92 -17.73 -8.70 16.95
CA LYS A 92 -19.14 -8.88 16.52
C LYS A 92 -19.72 -7.66 15.83
N ARG A 93 -19.17 -6.46 16.06
CA ARG A 93 -19.69 -5.17 15.59
C ARG A 93 -18.79 -4.46 14.59
N VAL A 94 -17.51 -4.70 14.65
CA VAL A 94 -16.49 -4.11 13.78
C VAL A 94 -15.65 -5.21 13.14
N ASP A 95 -15.03 -4.91 12.02
CA ASP A 95 -14.04 -5.80 11.41
C ASP A 95 -12.68 -5.49 12.03
N ILE A 96 -12.04 -6.49 12.65
CA ILE A 96 -10.68 -6.38 13.15
C ILE A 96 -9.75 -7.03 12.14
N ILE A 97 -8.91 -6.21 11.51
CA ILE A 97 -8.07 -6.59 10.39
C ILE A 97 -6.61 -6.53 10.83
N THR A 98 -5.87 -7.59 10.60
CA THR A 98 -4.41 -7.61 10.78
C THR A 98 -3.73 -7.64 9.42
N ILE A 99 -2.92 -6.61 9.13
CA ILE A 99 -2.13 -6.52 7.89
C ILE A 99 -0.67 -6.81 8.23
N SER A 100 -0.04 -7.71 7.49
CA SER A 100 1.38 -8.04 7.65
C SER A 100 2.05 -8.36 6.32
N THR A 101 3.38 -8.43 6.32
CA THR A 101 4.16 -8.84 5.15
C THR A 101 4.29 -10.35 4.98
N ASN A 102 3.75 -11.15 5.90
CA ASN A 102 3.67 -12.59 5.74
C ASN A 102 2.87 -12.94 4.47
N THR A 103 3.23 -14.04 3.83
CA THR A 103 2.44 -14.58 2.73
C THR A 103 1.02 -14.93 3.18
N PRO A 104 0.02 -14.95 2.29
CA PRO A 104 -1.34 -15.36 2.65
C PRO A 104 -1.41 -16.74 3.31
N GLN A 105 -0.60 -17.70 2.83
CA GLN A 105 -0.48 -19.03 3.46
C GLN A 105 0.12 -18.95 4.86
N GLY A 106 1.20 -18.17 5.03
CA GLY A 106 1.85 -18.00 6.34
C GLY A 106 0.92 -17.34 7.37
N GLN A 107 0.03 -16.45 6.97
CA GLN A 107 -0.99 -15.86 7.84
C GLN A 107 -2.05 -16.89 8.24
N ASP A 108 -2.48 -17.74 7.31
CA ASP A 108 -3.45 -18.79 7.56
C ASP A 108 -2.88 -19.87 8.53
N ASP A 109 -1.63 -20.24 8.32
CA ASP A 109 -0.93 -21.18 9.19
C ASP A 109 -0.74 -20.61 10.61
N PHE A 110 -0.41 -19.33 10.71
CA PHE A 110 -0.33 -18.64 12.00
C PHE A 110 -1.68 -18.63 12.71
N ALA A 111 -2.76 -18.21 12.01
CA ALA A 111 -4.10 -18.15 12.59
C ALA A 111 -4.58 -19.50 13.11
N LYS A 112 -4.33 -20.58 12.37
CA LYS A 112 -4.66 -21.95 12.76
C LYS A 112 -3.87 -22.40 13.98
N LYS A 113 -2.56 -22.18 13.97
CA LYS A 113 -1.69 -22.56 15.09
C LYS A 113 -2.04 -21.79 16.37
N ALA A 114 -2.38 -20.50 16.23
CA ALA A 114 -2.76 -19.64 17.34
C ALA A 114 -4.24 -19.80 17.76
N ASN A 115 -5.04 -20.60 17.02
CA ASN A 115 -6.48 -20.74 17.20
C ASN A 115 -7.24 -19.40 17.15
N ILE A 116 -6.82 -18.50 16.26
CA ILE A 116 -7.43 -17.20 16.04
C ILE A 116 -8.41 -17.27 14.85
N ASN A 117 -9.68 -17.04 15.11
CA ASN A 117 -10.75 -17.11 14.10
C ASN A 117 -11.63 -15.86 14.01
N ASN A 118 -11.39 -14.88 14.86
CA ASN A 118 -12.15 -13.65 14.96
C ASN A 118 -11.43 -12.41 14.40
N LEU A 119 -10.28 -12.60 13.76
CA LEU A 119 -9.55 -11.57 13.04
C LEU A 119 -9.53 -11.85 11.54
N ILE A 120 -9.51 -10.79 10.74
CA ILE A 120 -9.32 -10.85 9.30
C ILE A 120 -7.84 -10.62 9.01
N PHE A 121 -7.16 -11.60 8.44
CA PHE A 121 -5.76 -11.47 8.04
C PHE A 121 -5.67 -11.08 6.57
N LEU A 122 -4.95 -9.99 6.28
CA LEU A 122 -4.65 -9.50 4.94
C LEU A 122 -3.13 -9.37 4.76
N SER A 123 -2.63 -9.90 3.67
CA SER A 123 -1.21 -9.89 3.32
C SER A 123 -0.89 -8.75 2.38
N ASP A 124 0.12 -7.95 2.72
CA ASP A 124 0.70 -6.94 1.84
C ASP A 124 1.81 -7.50 0.93
N ASN A 125 2.02 -8.82 0.95
CA ASN A 125 2.98 -9.55 0.12
C ASN A 125 2.33 -9.95 -1.23
N PRO A 126 3.02 -9.88 -2.38
CA PRO A 126 4.43 -9.49 -2.56
C PRO A 126 4.63 -8.01 -2.90
N SER A 127 3.57 -7.23 -3.11
CA SER A 127 3.68 -5.87 -3.66
C SER A 127 4.05 -4.81 -2.64
N PHE A 128 3.74 -5.03 -1.36
CA PHE A 128 3.89 -4.06 -0.27
C PHE A 128 3.19 -2.72 -0.54
N ASN A 129 2.07 -2.76 -1.26
CA ASN A 129 1.36 -1.56 -1.70
C ASN A 129 0.73 -0.79 -0.54
N PHE A 130 0.19 -1.50 0.45
CA PHE A 130 -0.38 -0.87 1.63
C PHE A 130 0.69 -0.10 2.40
N GLY A 131 1.80 -0.75 2.72
CA GLY A 131 2.92 -0.12 3.42
C GLY A 131 3.48 1.09 2.67
N LYS A 132 3.63 0.98 1.35
CA LYS A 132 4.13 2.07 0.49
C LYS A 132 3.14 3.24 0.45
N ASN A 133 1.86 2.98 0.18
CA ASN A 133 0.85 4.01 -0.02
C ASN A 133 0.49 4.74 1.29
N THR A 134 0.62 4.07 2.43
CA THR A 134 0.34 4.65 3.75
C THR A 134 1.57 5.25 4.45
N GLY A 135 2.76 5.01 3.91
CA GLY A 135 4.02 5.39 4.57
C GLY A 135 4.37 4.53 5.80
N LEU A 136 3.68 3.40 6.02
CA LEU A 136 3.90 2.48 7.14
C LEU A 136 4.92 1.38 6.82
N LEU A 137 5.46 1.33 5.60
CA LEU A 137 6.54 0.42 5.26
C LEU A 137 7.81 0.86 5.97
N ILE A 138 8.20 0.11 7.00
CA ILE A 138 9.46 0.31 7.72
C ILE A 138 10.46 -0.69 7.11
N CYS A 139 11.50 -0.15 6.49
CA CYS A 139 12.65 -0.91 5.99
C CYS A 139 13.70 -1.01 7.10
#